data_080473c4b3772c636f49b99163d6a9ae
#
_entry.id   080473c4b3772c636f49b99163d6a9ae
#
_cell.length_a   1.000
_cell.length_b   1.000
_cell.length_c   1.000
_cell.angle_alpha   90.00
_cell.angle_beta   90.00
_cell.angle_gamma   90.00
#
_symmetry.space_group_name_H-M   'P 1'
#
loop_
_entity.id
_entity.type
_entity.pdbx_description
1 polymer ?
#
loop_
_entity_poly.entity_id
_entity_poly.type
_entity_poly.pdbx_seq_one_letter_code
_entity_poly.pdbx_strand_id
1 'polypeptide(L)'
;MGDSALSTVLDILSVFSTGEWGIGLKIFFHTAYYFTHNLIPFLFVIYILFLTDGYKEMSALFKSFLYTPMIVDLLLVITTPVTHFIIYVDSQGGYHRGTLQPFTYIVAIYYLIFGIVYAMGNRSMLSRQVVTSITAFISMTVVAVIVQMINKLLLVECFAASVCCLLYTSPSP
;
A
#
# COMPACT_ATOMS: atom_id res chain seq x y z
N MET A 1 5.65 9.77 -5.20
CA MET A 1 5.74 9.36 -6.61
C MET A 1 6.66 8.17 -6.85
N GLY A 2 7.83 8.08 -6.21
CA GLY A 2 8.75 6.97 -6.43
C GLY A 2 8.22 5.59 -6.02
N ASP A 3 7.43 5.53 -4.96
CA ASP A 3 7.05 4.28 -4.30
C ASP A 3 6.07 3.43 -5.13
N SER A 4 5.03 4.03 -5.70
CA SER A 4 4.08 3.30 -6.55
C SER A 4 4.68 2.91 -7.91
N ALA A 5 5.56 3.74 -8.48
CA ALA A 5 6.29 3.38 -9.68
C ALA A 5 7.26 2.22 -9.41
N LEU A 6 7.96 2.25 -8.27
CA LEU A 6 8.84 1.16 -7.84
C LEU A 6 8.07 -0.14 -7.65
N SER A 7 6.92 -0.12 -6.98
CA SER A 7 6.05 -1.30 -6.80
C SER A 7 5.65 -1.90 -8.15
N THR A 8 5.26 -1.07 -9.12
CA THR A 8 4.87 -1.54 -10.47
C THR A 8 6.05 -2.18 -11.21
N VAL A 9 7.25 -1.58 -11.13
CA VAL A 9 8.46 -2.14 -11.74
C VAL A 9 8.83 -3.48 -11.10
N LEU A 10 8.77 -3.59 -9.79
CA LEU A 10 9.06 -4.83 -9.05
C LEU A 10 8.10 -5.94 -9.42
N ASP A 11 6.82 -5.63 -9.62
CA ASP A 11 5.83 -6.60 -10.06
C ASP A 11 6.11 -7.11 -11.49
N ILE A 12 6.39 -6.19 -12.43
CA ILE A 12 6.80 -6.56 -13.79
C ILE A 12 8.04 -7.45 -13.77
N LEU A 13 9.06 -7.11 -13.00
CA LEU A 13 10.29 -7.91 -12.87
C LEU A 13 10.02 -9.29 -12.28
N SER A 14 9.05 -9.43 -11.37
CA SER A 14 8.68 -10.72 -10.79
C SER A 14 8.11 -11.70 -11.83
N VAL A 15 7.38 -11.18 -12.82
CA VAL A 15 6.79 -11.97 -13.92
C VAL A 15 7.86 -12.47 -14.90
N PHE A 16 8.92 -11.67 -15.14
CA PHE A 16 9.97 -12.02 -16.11
C PHE A 16 11.03 -12.98 -15.58
N SER A 17 11.08 -13.25 -14.26
CA SER A 17 12.06 -14.18 -13.70
C SER A 17 11.68 -15.64 -13.98
N THR A 18 12.47 -16.34 -14.80
CA THR A 18 12.27 -17.73 -15.22
C THR A 18 13.47 -18.60 -14.85
N GLY A 19 13.24 -19.92 -14.59
CA GLY A 19 14.29 -20.87 -14.25
C GLY A 19 14.56 -21.02 -12.74
N GLU A 20 15.50 -21.91 -12.34
CA GLU A 20 15.78 -22.20 -10.91
C GLU A 20 16.32 -20.99 -10.14
N TRP A 21 17.19 -20.19 -10.77
CA TRP A 21 17.62 -18.90 -10.24
C TRP A 21 16.47 -17.90 -10.18
N GLY A 22 15.46 -18.09 -11.03
CA GLY A 22 14.26 -17.28 -11.09
C GLY A 22 13.35 -17.41 -9.86
N ILE A 23 13.30 -18.57 -9.17
CA ILE A 23 12.42 -18.74 -8.00
C ILE A 23 12.83 -17.83 -6.86
N GLY A 24 14.12 -17.79 -6.52
CA GLY A 24 14.64 -16.89 -5.48
C GLY A 24 14.43 -15.41 -5.84
N LEU A 25 14.67 -15.08 -7.11
CA LEU A 25 14.45 -13.71 -7.62
C LEU A 25 12.96 -13.35 -7.61
N LYS A 26 12.07 -14.27 -7.96
CA LYS A 26 10.61 -14.11 -7.85
C LYS A 26 10.18 -13.81 -6.42
N ILE A 27 10.64 -14.61 -5.46
CA ILE A 27 10.33 -14.41 -4.04
C ILE A 27 10.83 -13.02 -3.59
N PHE A 28 12.04 -12.64 -3.98
CA PHE A 28 12.60 -11.34 -3.66
C PHE A 28 11.75 -10.19 -4.22
N PHE A 29 11.41 -10.21 -5.52
CA PHE A 29 10.62 -9.16 -6.14
C PHE A 29 9.20 -9.08 -5.58
N HIS A 30 8.55 -10.22 -5.33
CA HIS A 30 7.24 -10.21 -4.69
C HIS A 30 7.30 -9.68 -3.25
N THR A 31 8.32 -10.06 -2.47
CA THR A 31 8.51 -9.54 -1.12
C THR A 31 8.74 -8.03 -1.14
N ALA A 32 9.60 -7.54 -2.04
CA ALA A 32 9.85 -6.12 -2.21
C ALA A 32 8.61 -5.37 -2.69
N TYR A 33 7.82 -5.97 -3.58
CA TYR A 33 6.53 -5.42 -4.02
C TYR A 33 5.57 -5.26 -2.83
N TYR A 34 5.33 -6.31 -2.04
CA TYR A 34 4.45 -6.23 -0.87
C TYR A 34 4.97 -5.23 0.17
N PHE A 35 6.27 -5.16 0.35
CA PHE A 35 6.89 -4.20 1.27
C PHE A 35 6.58 -2.75 0.86
N THR A 36 6.82 -2.40 -0.40
CA THR A 36 6.56 -1.04 -0.90
C THR A 36 5.06 -0.76 -0.99
N HIS A 37 4.28 -1.73 -1.47
CA HIS A 37 2.83 -1.59 -1.64
C HIS A 37 2.11 -1.33 -0.31
N ASN A 38 2.44 -2.07 0.74
CA ASN A 38 1.81 -1.93 2.05
C ASN A 38 2.17 -0.61 2.76
N LEU A 39 3.29 0.03 2.37
CA LEU A 39 3.64 1.36 2.87
C LEU A 39 2.71 2.47 2.35
N ILE A 40 2.10 2.31 1.19
CA ILE A 40 1.30 3.36 0.54
C ILE A 40 0.17 3.90 1.44
N PRO A 41 -0.75 3.08 2.01
CA PRO A 41 -1.81 3.58 2.85
C PRO A 41 -1.30 4.20 4.17
N PHE A 42 -0.21 3.70 4.71
CA PHE A 42 0.45 4.29 5.88
C PHE A 42 1.03 5.67 5.56
N LEU A 43 1.81 5.79 4.48
CA LEU A 43 2.39 7.07 4.04
C LEU A 43 1.31 8.10 3.72
N PHE A 44 0.17 7.66 3.18
CA PHE A 44 -0.98 8.51 2.96
C PHE A 44 -1.52 9.12 4.27
N VAL A 45 -1.65 8.32 5.33
CA VAL A 45 -2.07 8.83 6.66
C VAL A 45 -1.02 9.79 7.23
N ILE A 46 0.25 9.43 7.17
CA ILE A 46 1.36 10.30 7.62
C ILE A 46 1.32 11.64 6.89
N TYR A 47 1.08 11.62 5.57
CA TYR A 47 0.95 12.83 4.77
C TYR A 47 -0.20 13.74 5.24
N ILE A 48 -1.39 13.19 5.52
CA ILE A 48 -2.52 13.97 6.06
C ILE A 48 -2.19 14.56 7.43
N LEU A 49 -1.54 13.79 8.30
CA LEU A 49 -1.12 14.22 9.62
C LEU A 49 -0.11 15.39 9.56
N PHE A 50 0.80 15.37 8.59
CA PHE A 50 1.74 16.49 8.38
C PHE A 50 1.04 17.74 7.85
N LEU A 51 0.09 17.59 6.93
CA LEU A 51 -0.66 18.73 6.38
C LEU A 51 -1.51 19.49 7.41
N THR A 52 -1.89 18.81 8.48
CA THR A 52 -2.74 19.37 9.56
C THR A 52 -1.98 19.70 10.82
N ASP A 53 -0.63 19.61 10.82
CA ASP A 53 0.23 19.65 12.00
C ASP A 53 -0.14 18.67 13.13
N GLY A 54 -1.09 17.78 12.86
CA GLY A 54 -1.65 16.84 13.84
C GLY A 54 -0.63 15.84 14.37
N TYR A 55 0.43 15.54 13.60
CA TYR A 55 1.49 14.64 14.05
C TYR A 55 2.22 15.15 15.30
N LYS A 56 2.37 16.49 15.44
CA LYS A 56 3.06 17.10 16.58
C LYS A 56 2.23 17.00 17.86
N GLU A 57 0.90 17.11 17.73
CA GLU A 57 -0.04 17.11 18.85
C GLU A 57 -0.42 15.69 19.31
N MET A 58 -0.06 14.66 18.53
CA MET A 58 -0.38 13.25 18.85
C MET A 58 0.33 12.79 20.11
N SER A 59 -0.43 12.19 21.04
CA SER A 59 0.11 11.50 22.20
C SER A 59 0.95 10.29 21.82
N ALA A 60 1.88 9.87 22.69
CA ALA A 60 2.72 8.69 22.47
C ALA A 60 1.90 7.41 22.25
N LEU A 61 0.79 7.28 22.97
CA LEU A 61 -0.14 6.13 22.83
C LEU A 61 -0.77 6.12 21.44
N PHE A 62 -1.20 7.25 20.92
CA PHE A 62 -1.78 7.35 19.59
C PHE A 62 -0.76 7.06 18.48
N LYS A 63 0.48 7.51 18.65
CA LYS A 63 1.60 7.16 17.77
C LYS A 63 1.86 5.65 17.77
N SER A 64 1.78 5.00 18.94
CA SER A 64 1.91 3.54 19.03
C SER A 64 0.80 2.84 18.23
N PHE A 65 -0.46 3.23 18.35
CA PHE A 65 -1.56 2.68 17.55
C PHE A 65 -1.36 2.89 16.05
N LEU A 66 -0.74 4.01 15.66
CA LEU A 66 -0.44 4.31 14.26
C LEU A 66 0.68 3.42 13.70
N TYR A 67 1.77 3.22 14.45
CA TYR A 67 2.94 2.50 13.94
C TYR A 67 2.87 0.98 14.12
N THR A 68 2.25 0.49 15.19
CA THR A 68 2.25 -0.95 15.51
C THR A 68 1.68 -1.83 14.40
N PRO A 69 0.51 -1.55 13.78
CA PRO A 69 -0.02 -2.39 12.71
C PRO A 69 0.93 -2.45 11.51
N MET A 70 1.58 -1.33 11.19
CA MET A 70 2.54 -1.26 10.08
C MET A 70 3.80 -2.06 10.36
N ILE A 71 4.35 -1.95 11.57
CA ILE A 71 5.54 -2.70 11.95
C ILE A 71 5.25 -4.21 11.90
N VAL A 72 4.10 -4.65 12.41
CA VAL A 72 3.70 -6.06 12.35
C VAL A 72 3.55 -6.53 10.92
N ASP A 73 2.89 -5.76 10.07
CA ASP A 73 2.69 -6.11 8.66
C ASP A 73 4.03 -6.21 7.90
N LEU A 74 4.91 -5.23 8.07
CA LEU A 74 6.25 -5.27 7.46
C LEU A 74 7.10 -6.44 7.95
N LEU A 75 7.01 -6.80 9.24
CA LEU A 75 7.71 -7.98 9.77
C LEU A 75 7.18 -9.26 9.13
N LEU A 76 5.86 -9.40 8.96
CA LEU A 76 5.27 -10.54 8.25
C LEU A 76 5.73 -10.61 6.80
N VAL A 77 5.79 -9.48 6.10
CA VAL A 77 6.28 -9.42 4.71
C VAL A 77 7.75 -9.81 4.63
N ILE A 78 8.62 -9.23 5.48
CA ILE A 78 10.08 -9.52 5.46
C ILE A 78 10.37 -10.99 5.80
N THR A 79 9.60 -11.59 6.70
CA THR A 79 9.78 -13.01 7.07
C THR A 79 9.16 -13.99 6.08
N THR A 80 8.35 -13.52 5.15
CA THR A 80 7.63 -14.34 4.16
C THR A 80 8.51 -15.31 3.35
N PRO A 81 9.73 -14.95 2.91
CA PRO A 81 10.59 -15.90 2.17
C PRO A 81 10.87 -17.21 2.91
N VAL A 82 10.80 -17.17 4.24
CA VAL A 82 11.05 -18.35 5.12
C VAL A 82 9.75 -18.93 5.65
N THR A 83 8.79 -18.08 6.02
CA THR A 83 7.55 -18.50 6.71
C THR A 83 6.41 -18.85 5.75
N HIS A 84 6.46 -18.36 4.51
CA HIS A 84 5.39 -18.50 3.51
C HIS A 84 4.02 -17.94 3.95
N PHE A 85 4.00 -17.02 4.92
CA PHE A 85 2.77 -16.50 5.51
C PHE A 85 1.97 -15.60 4.57
N ILE A 86 2.63 -14.73 3.83
CA ILE A 86 1.97 -13.78 2.90
C ILE A 86 1.89 -14.37 1.50
N ILE A 87 3.01 -14.88 1.00
CA ILE A 87 3.11 -15.51 -0.32
C ILE A 87 4.07 -16.69 -0.27
N TYR A 88 3.91 -17.61 -1.22
CA TYR A 88 4.95 -18.60 -1.55
C TYR A 88 4.98 -18.88 -3.04
N VAL A 89 6.15 -19.28 -3.51
CA VAL A 89 6.36 -19.72 -4.89
C VAL A 89 6.66 -21.21 -4.85
N ASP A 90 5.91 -21.99 -5.62
CA ASP A 90 6.13 -23.44 -5.70
C ASP A 90 7.37 -23.79 -6.55
N SER A 91 7.75 -25.07 -6.57
CA SER A 91 8.90 -25.58 -7.33
C SER A 91 8.76 -25.40 -8.84
N GLN A 92 7.55 -25.17 -9.35
CA GLN A 92 7.26 -24.91 -10.77
C GLN A 92 7.25 -23.41 -11.09
N GLY A 93 7.51 -22.55 -10.10
CA GLY A 93 7.47 -21.10 -10.23
C GLY A 93 6.06 -20.51 -10.15
N GLY A 94 5.06 -21.28 -9.73
CA GLY A 94 3.69 -20.83 -9.50
C GLY A 94 3.58 -19.94 -8.25
N TYR A 95 2.93 -18.80 -8.40
CA TYR A 95 2.65 -17.88 -7.29
C TYR A 95 1.40 -18.31 -6.52
N HIS A 96 1.51 -18.39 -5.20
CA HIS A 96 0.40 -18.71 -4.31
C HIS A 96 0.31 -17.71 -3.16
N ARG A 97 -0.93 -17.45 -2.73
CA ARG A 97 -1.22 -16.60 -1.57
C ARG A 97 -1.07 -17.41 -0.29
N GLY A 98 -0.33 -16.85 0.67
CA GLY A 98 -0.18 -17.43 2.00
C GLY A 98 -1.42 -17.24 2.89
N THR A 99 -1.43 -17.93 4.03
CA THR A 99 -2.56 -17.94 4.97
C THR A 99 -2.81 -16.59 5.65
N LEU A 100 -1.78 -15.78 5.84
CA LEU A 100 -1.87 -14.47 6.48
C LEU A 100 -1.95 -13.30 5.48
N GLN A 101 -2.02 -13.58 4.19
CA GLN A 101 -2.19 -12.53 3.18
C GLN A 101 -3.43 -11.63 3.42
N PRO A 102 -4.60 -12.13 3.92
CA PRO A 102 -5.72 -11.26 4.26
C PRO A 102 -5.41 -10.22 5.36
N PHE A 103 -4.39 -10.46 6.19
CA PHE A 103 -3.99 -9.51 7.22
C PHE A 103 -3.48 -8.19 6.62
N THR A 104 -2.74 -8.25 5.52
CA THR A 104 -2.26 -7.03 4.82
C THR A 104 -3.42 -6.15 4.35
N TYR A 105 -4.51 -6.74 3.88
CA TYR A 105 -5.72 -5.99 3.53
C TYR A 105 -6.40 -5.35 4.75
N ILE A 106 -6.45 -6.06 5.88
CA ILE A 106 -7.01 -5.52 7.13
C ILE A 106 -6.21 -4.28 7.57
N VAL A 107 -4.88 -4.35 7.49
CA VAL A 107 -4.00 -3.22 7.82
C VAL A 107 -4.20 -2.06 6.85
N ALA A 108 -4.31 -2.33 5.55
CA ALA A 108 -4.59 -1.30 4.55
C ALA A 108 -5.94 -0.60 4.78
N ILE A 109 -7.00 -1.38 5.06
CA ILE A 109 -8.34 -0.86 5.39
C ILE A 109 -8.30 -0.02 6.68
N TYR A 110 -7.56 -0.47 7.69
CA TYR A 110 -7.37 0.27 8.93
C TYR A 110 -6.80 1.67 8.65
N TYR A 111 -5.73 1.79 7.87
CA TYR A 111 -5.15 3.10 7.53
C TYR A 111 -6.07 3.93 6.65
N LEU A 112 -6.79 3.32 5.73
CA LEU A 112 -7.74 4.02 4.89
C LEU A 112 -8.86 4.65 5.74
N ILE A 113 -9.48 3.88 6.63
CA ILE A 113 -10.52 4.36 7.55
C ILE A 113 -9.96 5.45 8.47
N PHE A 114 -8.79 5.22 9.05
CA PHE A 114 -8.13 6.20 9.91
C PHE A 114 -7.88 7.52 9.17
N GLY A 115 -7.34 7.46 7.96
CA GLY A 115 -7.10 8.63 7.11
C GLY A 115 -8.37 9.40 6.77
N ILE A 116 -9.45 8.70 6.43
CA ILE A 116 -10.76 9.32 6.15
C ILE A 116 -11.30 10.04 7.39
N VAL A 117 -11.39 9.33 8.51
CA VAL A 117 -11.94 9.88 9.76
C VAL A 117 -11.14 11.10 10.21
N TYR A 118 -9.82 10.99 10.15
CA TYR A 118 -8.94 12.09 10.54
C TYR A 118 -9.07 13.31 9.60
N ALA A 119 -9.10 13.09 8.28
CA ALA A 119 -9.28 14.16 7.29
C ALA A 119 -10.65 14.85 7.43
N MET A 120 -11.71 14.09 7.71
CA MET A 120 -13.04 14.64 7.95
C MET A 120 -13.10 15.49 9.21
N GLY A 121 -12.47 15.03 10.30
CA GLY A 121 -12.39 15.78 11.56
C GLY A 121 -11.62 17.10 11.45
N ASN A 122 -10.62 17.15 10.57
CA ASN A 122 -9.76 18.32 10.37
C ASN A 122 -10.01 19.04 9.03
N ARG A 123 -11.22 18.87 8.46
CA ARG A 123 -11.57 19.41 7.14
C ARG A 123 -11.37 20.92 7.01
N SER A 124 -11.53 21.68 8.09
CA SER A 124 -11.33 23.13 8.12
C SER A 124 -9.87 23.55 7.90
N MET A 125 -8.91 22.69 8.23
CA MET A 125 -7.48 22.92 8.05
C MET A 125 -6.98 22.54 6.65
N LEU A 126 -7.77 21.76 5.90
CA LEU A 126 -7.40 21.26 4.59
C LEU A 126 -7.96 22.17 3.48
N SER A 127 -7.11 22.51 2.50
CA SER A 127 -7.58 23.23 1.32
C SER A 127 -8.56 22.36 0.50
N ARG A 128 -9.45 23.00 -0.26
CA ARG A 128 -10.40 22.28 -1.14
C ARG A 128 -9.68 21.32 -2.10
N GLN A 129 -8.54 21.74 -2.62
CA GLN A 129 -7.73 20.93 -3.54
C GLN A 129 -7.23 19.64 -2.85
N VAL A 130 -6.72 19.76 -1.62
CA VAL A 130 -6.27 18.60 -0.83
C VAL A 130 -7.42 17.65 -0.52
N VAL A 131 -8.58 18.17 -0.11
CA VAL A 131 -9.77 17.34 0.14
C VAL A 131 -10.21 16.60 -1.12
N THR A 132 -10.21 17.28 -2.28
CA THR A 132 -10.56 16.64 -3.55
C THR A 132 -9.56 15.52 -3.91
N SER A 133 -8.27 15.76 -3.73
CA SER A 133 -7.21 14.76 -3.99
C SER A 133 -7.32 13.56 -3.06
N ILE A 134 -7.59 13.78 -1.77
CA ILE A 134 -7.83 12.71 -0.79
C ILE A 134 -9.05 11.88 -1.21
N THR A 135 -10.15 12.53 -1.56
CA THR A 135 -11.38 11.85 -1.98
C THR A 135 -11.15 11.04 -3.26
N ALA A 136 -10.46 11.61 -4.25
CA ALA A 136 -10.11 10.92 -5.48
C ALA A 136 -9.23 9.69 -5.21
N PHE A 137 -8.19 9.82 -4.39
CA PHE A 137 -7.32 8.71 -4.00
C PHE A 137 -8.09 7.57 -3.34
N ILE A 138 -8.93 7.88 -2.36
CA ILE A 138 -9.76 6.90 -1.65
C ILE A 138 -10.70 6.19 -2.62
N SER A 139 -11.42 6.96 -3.46
CA SER A 139 -12.37 6.40 -4.43
C SER A 139 -11.68 5.44 -5.40
N MET A 140 -10.52 5.82 -5.93
CA MET A 140 -9.75 4.97 -6.83
C MET A 140 -9.21 3.74 -6.14
N THR A 141 -8.72 3.86 -4.90
CA THR A 141 -8.24 2.72 -4.10
C THR A 141 -9.37 1.72 -3.84
N VAL A 142 -10.56 2.19 -3.46
CA VAL A 142 -11.72 1.31 -3.24
C VAL A 142 -12.12 0.58 -4.53
N VAL A 143 -12.18 1.29 -5.66
CA VAL A 143 -12.47 0.67 -6.96
C VAL A 143 -11.40 -0.37 -7.33
N ALA A 144 -10.12 -0.03 -7.15
CA ALA A 144 -9.01 -0.93 -7.43
C ALA A 144 -9.08 -2.22 -6.59
N VAL A 145 -9.36 -2.10 -5.29
CA VAL A 145 -9.53 -3.26 -4.38
C VAL A 145 -10.70 -4.13 -4.82
N ILE A 146 -11.86 -3.54 -5.19
CA ILE A 146 -13.02 -4.29 -5.68
C ILE A 146 -12.66 -5.06 -6.96
N VAL A 147 -12.02 -4.40 -7.92
CA VAL A 147 -11.59 -5.03 -9.18
C VAL A 147 -10.63 -6.18 -8.92
N GLN A 148 -9.68 -6.00 -8.01
CA GLN A 148 -8.70 -7.03 -7.63
C GLN A 148 -9.34 -8.21 -6.87
N MET A 149 -10.39 -7.97 -6.11
CA MET A 149 -11.17 -9.07 -5.47
C MET A 149 -11.89 -9.92 -6.52
N ILE A 150 -12.40 -9.30 -7.59
CA ILE A 150 -13.09 -9.99 -8.69
C ILE A 150 -12.07 -10.70 -9.59
N ASN A 151 -10.98 -10.02 -9.94
CA ASN A 151 -9.95 -10.56 -10.83
C ASN A 151 -8.56 -10.52 -10.16
N LYS A 152 -8.15 -11.66 -9.61
CA LYS A 152 -6.92 -11.83 -8.83
C LYS A 152 -5.62 -11.61 -9.62
N LEU A 153 -5.70 -11.56 -10.95
CA LEU A 153 -4.56 -11.36 -11.86
C LEU A 153 -4.29 -9.88 -12.16
N LEU A 154 -5.24 -8.98 -11.84
CA LEU A 154 -5.10 -7.55 -12.14
C LEU A 154 -4.56 -6.79 -10.92
N LEU A 155 -3.36 -6.26 -11.04
CA LEU A 155 -2.71 -5.38 -10.05
C LEU A 155 -3.07 -3.91 -10.35
N VAL A 156 -4.34 -3.57 -10.18
CA VAL A 156 -4.88 -2.24 -10.52
C VAL A 156 -4.52 -1.17 -9.49
N GLU A 157 -4.16 -1.57 -8.27
CA GLU A 157 -3.91 -0.65 -7.15
C GLU A 157 -2.72 0.28 -7.42
N CYS A 158 -1.62 -0.24 -7.98
CA CYS A 158 -0.46 0.56 -8.33
C CYS A 158 -0.76 1.58 -9.44
N PHE A 159 -1.59 1.20 -10.41
CA PHE A 159 -2.05 2.11 -11.46
C PHE A 159 -2.92 3.22 -10.86
N ALA A 160 -3.87 2.89 -9.99
CA ALA A 160 -4.72 3.87 -9.31
C ALA A 160 -3.90 4.87 -8.48
N ALA A 161 -2.94 4.39 -7.69
CA ALA A 161 -2.03 5.23 -6.91
C ALA A 161 -1.18 6.16 -7.81
N SER A 162 -0.68 5.65 -8.94
CA SER A 162 0.13 6.43 -9.90
C SER A 162 -0.70 7.53 -10.56
N VAL A 163 -1.93 7.25 -10.98
CA VAL A 163 -2.83 8.24 -11.57
C VAL A 163 -3.18 9.33 -10.56
N CYS A 164 -3.46 8.97 -9.30
CA CYS A 164 -3.74 9.95 -8.25
C CYS A 164 -2.53 10.87 -7.99
N CYS A 165 -1.31 10.32 -7.99
CA CYS A 165 -0.10 11.12 -7.88
C CYS A 165 0.06 12.10 -9.05
N LEU A 166 -0.23 11.68 -10.28
CA LEU A 166 -0.19 12.54 -11.46
C LEU A 166 -1.22 13.68 -11.39
N LEU A 167 -2.45 13.39 -10.97
CA LEU A 167 -3.49 14.39 -10.79
C LEU A 167 -3.15 15.43 -9.72
N TYR A 168 -2.43 15.00 -8.67
CA TYR A 168 -2.00 15.89 -7.59
C TYR A 168 -0.85 16.81 -7.99
N THR A 169 0.05 16.34 -8.87
CA THR A 169 1.24 17.11 -9.30
C THR A 169 1.00 17.95 -10.55
N SER A 170 -0.15 17.81 -11.19
CA SER A 170 -0.51 18.68 -12.30
C SER A 170 -0.68 20.12 -11.78
N PRO A 171 0.14 21.08 -12.22
CA PRO A 171 -0.04 22.47 -11.84
C PRO A 171 -1.43 22.92 -12.29
N SER A 172 -2.21 23.42 -11.35
CA SER A 172 -3.48 24.10 -11.66
C SER A 172 -3.17 25.29 -12.57
N PRO A 173 -3.84 25.44 -13.71
CA PRO A 173 -3.69 26.60 -14.57
C PRO A 173 -4.08 27.90 -13.85
#